data_d6d5e4f40d88eaea1b127ee98c553ec4
#
_entry.id   d6d5e4f40d88eaea1b127ee98c553ec4
#
_cell.length_a   1.000
_cell.length_b   1.000
_cell.length_c   1.000
_cell.angle_alpha   90.00
_cell.angle_beta   90.00
_cell.angle_gamma   90.00
#
_symmetry.space_group_name_H-M   'P 1'
#
loop_
_entity.id
_entity.type
_entity.pdbx_description
1 polymer ?
#
loop_
_entity_poly.entity_id
_entity_poly.type
_entity_poly.pdbx_seq_one_letter_code
_entity_poly.pdbx_strand_id
1 'polypeptide(L)'
;MSNKLIIIAIIFFQFFFINKIFSKEVEFNASEIEVIDQGNQTIAKNGSALVKEDNISVKGLTIKYFKNESLLIVNEGKIKKIDDNLEINSKTIEYNINQSNLDFRDDIKIYDNNNNLRINSDEINLNLETQKIISKSESEIEDNLGNIYQVSEFEYDLEDKIIKLVELKVLDINANTF
;
A
#
# COMPACT_ATOMS: atom_id res chain seq x y z
N MET A 1 -36.62 31.50 -31.28
CA MET A 1 -36.10 31.64 -29.87
C MET A 1 -35.65 30.32 -29.24
N SER A 2 -35.79 29.18 -29.90
CA SER A 2 -35.56 27.83 -29.29
C SER A 2 -34.10 27.40 -29.20
N ASN A 3 -33.26 27.70 -30.21
CA ASN A 3 -31.89 27.12 -30.26
C ASN A 3 -30.87 27.72 -29.29
N LYS A 4 -31.05 28.98 -28.87
CA LYS A 4 -30.16 29.60 -27.86
C LYS A 4 -30.37 29.03 -26.44
N LEU A 5 -31.62 28.68 -26.13
CA LEU A 5 -31.96 28.08 -24.83
C LEU A 5 -31.41 26.67 -24.69
N ILE A 6 -31.37 25.87 -25.75
CA ILE A 6 -30.82 24.52 -25.81
C ILE A 6 -29.29 24.57 -25.65
N ILE A 7 -28.60 25.51 -26.30
CA ILE A 7 -27.14 25.66 -26.17
C ILE A 7 -26.73 26.05 -24.75
N ILE A 8 -27.48 26.95 -24.10
CA ILE A 8 -27.22 27.34 -22.71
C ILE A 8 -27.46 26.15 -21.76
N ALA A 9 -28.48 25.33 -21.98
CA ALA A 9 -28.74 24.12 -21.19
C ALA A 9 -27.64 23.07 -21.33
N ILE A 10 -27.08 22.89 -22.55
CA ILE A 10 -25.97 21.95 -22.77
C ILE A 10 -24.69 22.43 -22.07
N ILE A 11 -24.37 23.72 -22.12
CA ILE A 11 -23.21 24.30 -21.44
C ILE A 11 -23.39 24.19 -19.93
N PHE A 12 -24.58 24.41 -19.37
CA PHE A 12 -24.88 24.28 -17.97
C PHE A 12 -24.79 22.82 -17.52
N PHE A 13 -25.19 21.85 -18.34
CA PHE A 13 -25.09 20.42 -18.02
C PHE A 13 -23.65 19.91 -18.02
N GLN A 14 -22.77 20.46 -18.85
CA GLN A 14 -21.34 20.12 -18.82
C GLN A 14 -20.64 20.62 -17.56
N PHE A 15 -21.09 21.70 -16.93
CA PHE A 15 -20.53 22.18 -15.65
C PHE A 15 -20.90 21.30 -14.45
N PHE A 16 -21.94 20.47 -14.53
CA PHE A 16 -22.31 19.55 -13.46
C PHE A 16 -21.49 18.24 -13.44
N PHE A 17 -20.74 17.96 -14.50
CA PHE A 17 -19.82 16.81 -14.58
C PHE A 17 -18.36 17.18 -14.24
N ILE A 18 -18.13 18.26 -13.50
CA ILE A 18 -16.86 18.41 -12.81
C ILE A 18 -16.87 17.29 -11.74
N ASN A 19 -16.28 16.14 -12.10
CA ASN A 19 -15.94 15.11 -11.16
C ASN A 19 -15.16 15.81 -10.05
N LYS A 20 -15.79 15.98 -8.88
CA LYS A 20 -15.03 16.25 -7.66
C LYS A 20 -14.11 15.04 -7.55
N ILE A 21 -12.85 15.22 -7.89
CA ILE A 21 -11.80 14.31 -7.47
C ILE A 21 -11.83 14.41 -5.96
N PHE A 22 -12.54 13.49 -5.31
CA PHE A 22 -12.48 13.33 -3.87
C PHE A 22 -11.07 12.84 -3.59
N SER A 23 -10.17 13.76 -3.26
CA SER A 23 -8.90 13.40 -2.65
C SER A 23 -9.23 12.71 -1.33
N LYS A 24 -8.80 11.45 -1.18
CA LYS A 24 -8.93 10.72 0.09
C LYS A 24 -8.25 11.53 1.20
N GLU A 25 -8.88 11.57 2.36
CA GLU A 25 -8.39 12.35 3.49
C GLU A 25 -7.20 11.64 4.15
N VAL A 26 -6.12 12.40 4.40
CA VAL A 26 -4.94 11.91 5.10
C VAL A 26 -4.80 12.67 6.42
N GLU A 27 -4.89 11.94 7.53
CA GLU A 27 -4.69 12.48 8.88
C GLU A 27 -3.29 12.18 9.39
N PHE A 28 -2.61 13.19 9.94
CA PHE A 28 -1.24 13.05 10.47
C PHE A 28 -1.23 13.17 12.00
N ASN A 29 -0.39 12.32 12.62
CA ASN A 29 -0.03 12.42 14.02
C ASN A 29 1.49 12.20 14.14
N ALA A 30 2.25 13.24 14.46
CA ALA A 30 3.71 13.19 14.47
C ALA A 30 4.30 14.16 15.51
N SER A 31 5.56 13.93 15.88
CA SER A 31 6.29 14.80 16.80
C SER A 31 6.61 16.18 16.18
N GLU A 32 6.75 16.21 14.87
CA GLU A 32 7.02 17.44 14.09
C GLU A 32 6.26 17.34 12.77
N ILE A 33 5.55 18.40 12.40
CA ILE A 33 4.84 18.52 11.12
C ILE A 33 5.22 19.85 10.49
N GLU A 34 5.75 19.79 9.27
CA GLU A 34 6.06 20.95 8.44
C GLU A 34 5.18 20.92 7.19
N VAL A 35 4.57 22.07 6.88
CA VAL A 35 3.74 22.23 5.68
C VAL A 35 4.43 23.28 4.78
N ILE A 36 4.80 22.89 3.59
CA ILE A 36 5.53 23.72 2.63
C ILE A 36 4.82 23.72 1.28
N ASP A 37 5.37 24.46 0.32
CA ASP A 37 4.82 24.58 -1.04
C ASP A 37 3.34 24.95 -1.03
N GLN A 38 3.01 26.05 -0.31
CA GLN A 38 1.64 26.58 -0.19
C GLN A 38 0.59 25.52 0.26
N GLY A 39 1.04 24.52 1.03
CA GLY A 39 0.16 23.45 1.51
C GLY A 39 0.13 22.22 0.60
N ASN A 40 0.89 22.19 -0.48
CA ASN A 40 0.97 21.01 -1.36
C ASN A 40 1.82 19.89 -0.76
N GLN A 41 2.86 20.23 0.03
CA GLN A 41 3.71 19.22 0.66
C GLN A 41 3.61 19.28 2.18
N THR A 42 3.38 18.11 2.80
CA THR A 42 3.45 17.92 4.26
C THR A 42 4.58 16.95 4.56
N ILE A 43 5.45 17.31 5.52
CA ILE A 43 6.53 16.45 6.03
C ILE A 43 6.23 16.20 7.51
N ALA A 44 6.06 14.92 7.88
CA ALA A 44 5.86 14.50 9.25
C ALA A 44 7.06 13.64 9.70
N LYS A 45 7.61 13.91 10.88
CA LYS A 45 8.76 13.16 11.44
C LYS A 45 8.32 12.37 12.66
N ASN A 46 8.84 11.14 12.78
CA ASN A 46 8.55 10.21 13.88
C ASN A 46 7.05 10.13 14.17
N GLY A 47 6.26 9.76 13.15
CA GLY A 47 4.83 9.87 13.24
C GLY A 47 4.07 8.80 12.46
N SER A 48 2.78 9.08 12.30
CA SER A 48 1.87 8.25 11.52
C SER A 48 0.96 9.10 10.63
N ALA A 49 0.50 8.48 9.55
CA ALA A 49 -0.57 8.97 8.70
C ALA A 49 -1.67 7.90 8.62
N LEU A 50 -2.92 8.32 8.59
CA LEU A 50 -4.09 7.47 8.40
C LEU A 50 -4.81 7.89 7.12
N VAL A 51 -4.96 6.95 6.19
CA VAL A 51 -5.83 7.10 5.02
C VAL A 51 -7.11 6.34 5.33
N LYS A 52 -8.14 7.08 5.75
CA LYS A 52 -9.37 6.50 6.34
C LYS A 52 -10.12 5.60 5.37
N GLU A 53 -10.28 6.07 4.14
CA GLU A 53 -11.07 5.38 3.13
C GLU A 53 -10.47 4.00 2.76
N ASP A 54 -9.17 3.84 2.93
CA ASP A 54 -8.47 2.59 2.64
C ASP A 54 -8.20 1.74 3.90
N ASN A 55 -8.56 2.24 5.09
CA ASN A 55 -8.23 1.62 6.38
C ASN A 55 -6.72 1.32 6.54
N ILE A 56 -5.88 2.20 5.98
CA ILE A 56 -4.42 2.08 6.00
C ILE A 56 -3.82 3.04 7.03
N SER A 57 -3.15 2.50 8.02
CA SER A 57 -2.29 3.25 8.93
C SER A 57 -0.83 3.08 8.54
N VAL A 58 -0.14 4.19 8.33
CA VAL A 58 1.27 4.25 7.97
C VAL A 58 2.04 4.85 9.14
N LYS A 59 3.14 4.24 9.57
CA LYS A 59 4.09 4.81 10.52
C LYS A 59 5.46 4.90 9.86
N GLY A 60 6.26 5.90 10.21
CA GLY A 60 7.60 6.03 9.66
C GLY A 60 8.46 7.04 10.38
N LEU A 61 9.76 6.95 10.13
CA LEU A 61 10.74 7.94 10.61
C LEU A 61 10.49 9.28 9.91
N THR A 62 10.20 9.24 8.62
CA THR A 62 9.80 10.41 7.83
C THR A 62 8.67 10.03 6.89
N ILE A 63 7.60 10.80 6.89
CA ILE A 63 6.47 10.68 5.99
C ILE A 63 6.38 11.99 5.20
N LYS A 64 6.44 11.91 3.87
CA LYS A 64 6.22 13.03 2.96
C LYS A 64 4.93 12.80 2.20
N TYR A 65 4.05 13.77 2.21
CA TYR A 65 2.81 13.74 1.45
C TYR A 65 2.77 14.86 0.43
N PHE A 66 2.59 14.51 -0.82
CA PHE A 66 2.41 15.40 -1.96
C PHE A 66 0.92 15.42 -2.33
N LYS A 67 0.22 16.46 -1.89
CA LYS A 67 -1.24 16.54 -1.98
C LYS A 67 -1.76 16.52 -3.42
N ASN A 68 -1.12 17.29 -4.32
CA ASN A 68 -1.54 17.37 -5.72
C ASN A 68 -1.34 16.05 -6.47
N GLU A 69 -0.40 15.23 -6.04
CA GLU A 69 -0.05 13.93 -6.61
C GLU A 69 -0.77 12.79 -5.89
N SER A 70 -1.38 13.09 -4.73
CA SER A 70 -1.96 12.09 -3.83
C SER A 70 -0.96 10.97 -3.47
N LEU A 71 0.30 11.37 -3.27
CA LEU A 71 1.43 10.46 -3.06
C LEU A 71 1.99 10.61 -1.63
N LEU A 72 2.05 9.49 -0.90
CA LEU A 72 2.81 9.36 0.35
C LEU A 72 4.13 8.64 0.08
N ILE A 73 5.24 9.20 0.56
CA ILE A 73 6.56 8.55 0.58
C ILE A 73 6.98 8.41 2.04
N VAL A 74 7.31 7.19 2.44
CA VAL A 74 7.68 6.86 3.82
C VAL A 74 9.03 6.19 3.86
N ASN A 75 9.90 6.67 4.73
CA ASN A 75 11.20 6.08 4.99
C ASN A 75 11.20 5.38 6.34
N GLU A 76 11.82 4.19 6.41
CA GLU A 76 11.85 3.31 7.57
C GLU A 76 10.43 3.13 8.12
N GLY A 77 9.58 2.56 7.26
CA GLY A 77 8.14 2.59 7.44
C GLY A 77 7.52 1.25 7.77
N LYS A 78 6.33 1.35 8.35
CA LYS A 78 5.42 0.25 8.62
C LYS A 78 4.02 0.62 8.18
N ILE A 79 3.38 -0.27 7.44
CA ILE A 79 1.96 -0.18 7.13
C ILE A 79 1.19 -1.22 7.91
N LYS A 80 0.02 -0.84 8.37
CA LYS A 80 -0.98 -1.74 8.92
C LYS A 80 -2.29 -1.56 8.14
N LYS A 81 -2.74 -2.63 7.48
CA LYS A 81 -4.12 -2.74 6.96
C LYS A 81 -4.99 -3.25 8.10
N ILE A 82 -5.86 -2.37 8.62
CA ILE A 82 -6.50 -2.57 9.92
C ILE A 82 -7.45 -3.77 9.89
N ASP A 83 -8.25 -3.89 8.83
CA ASP A 83 -9.28 -4.93 8.72
C ASP A 83 -8.71 -6.34 8.59
N ASP A 84 -7.55 -6.48 7.93
CA ASP A 84 -6.96 -7.79 7.62
C ASP A 84 -5.89 -8.24 8.61
N ASN A 85 -5.58 -7.42 9.63
CA ASN A 85 -4.47 -7.69 10.56
C ASN A 85 -3.14 -7.97 9.83
N LEU A 86 -2.96 -7.32 8.67
CA LEU A 86 -1.79 -7.39 7.82
C LEU A 86 -0.84 -6.24 8.18
N GLU A 87 0.42 -6.58 8.42
CA GLU A 87 1.48 -5.60 8.66
C GLU A 87 2.61 -5.78 7.63
N ILE A 88 3.10 -4.67 7.09
CA ILE A 88 4.23 -4.68 6.15
C ILE A 88 5.25 -3.64 6.62
N ASN A 89 6.49 -4.07 6.87
CA ASN A 89 7.62 -3.20 7.17
C ASN A 89 8.52 -3.09 5.94
N SER A 90 9.12 -1.93 5.70
CA SER A 90 10.04 -1.70 4.58
C SER A 90 10.89 -0.46 4.83
N LYS A 91 12.06 -0.37 4.18
CA LYS A 91 12.87 0.87 4.22
C LYS A 91 12.23 2.00 3.43
N THR A 92 11.59 1.68 2.31
CA THR A 92 10.91 2.68 1.49
C THR A 92 9.52 2.20 1.11
N ILE A 93 8.52 3.07 1.29
CA ILE A 93 7.14 2.84 0.91
C ILE A 93 6.68 4.03 0.07
N GLU A 94 6.14 3.76 -1.10
CA GLU A 94 5.44 4.73 -1.94
C GLU A 94 3.97 4.33 -2.02
N TYR A 95 3.07 5.20 -1.57
CA TYR A 95 1.64 4.95 -1.61
C TYR A 95 0.95 5.97 -2.51
N ASN A 96 0.52 5.53 -3.69
CA ASN A 96 -0.35 6.31 -4.56
C ASN A 96 -1.80 6.13 -4.10
N ILE A 97 -2.31 7.12 -3.37
CA ILE A 97 -3.61 7.07 -2.70
C ILE A 97 -4.75 6.99 -3.72
N ASN A 98 -4.66 7.73 -4.84
CA ASN A 98 -5.70 7.74 -5.86
C ASN A 98 -5.81 6.43 -6.63
N GLN A 99 -4.69 5.71 -6.76
CA GLN A 99 -4.63 4.42 -7.45
C GLN A 99 -4.78 3.23 -6.48
N SER A 100 -4.90 3.51 -5.18
CA SER A 100 -4.95 2.48 -4.13
C SER A 100 -3.80 1.48 -4.25
N ASN A 101 -2.59 1.98 -4.61
CA ASN A 101 -1.42 1.17 -4.93
C ASN A 101 -0.23 1.54 -4.07
N LEU A 102 0.41 0.52 -3.49
CA LEU A 102 1.57 0.68 -2.62
C LEU A 102 2.74 -0.11 -3.16
N ASP A 103 3.87 0.56 -3.36
CA ASP A 103 5.15 -0.04 -3.72
C ASP A 103 6.09 -0.01 -2.51
N PHE A 104 6.69 -1.15 -2.21
CA PHE A 104 7.63 -1.33 -1.11
C PHE A 104 8.98 -1.75 -1.65
N ARG A 105 10.04 -1.20 -1.08
CA ARG A 105 11.42 -1.53 -1.47
C ARG A 105 12.31 -1.66 -0.25
N ASP A 106 13.23 -2.60 -0.34
CA ASP A 106 14.29 -2.92 0.59
C ASP A 106 13.83 -3.44 1.96
N ASP A 107 14.35 -4.60 2.32
CA ASP A 107 14.16 -5.25 3.62
C ASP A 107 12.69 -5.38 4.03
N ILE A 108 11.90 -5.92 3.10
CA ILE A 108 10.45 -6.03 3.29
C ILE A 108 10.14 -7.24 4.15
N LYS A 109 9.27 -7.02 5.15
CA LYS A 109 8.73 -8.08 6.01
C LYS A 109 7.22 -7.95 6.10
N ILE A 110 6.53 -8.97 5.62
CA ILE A 110 5.07 -9.06 5.67
C ILE A 110 4.68 -10.02 6.78
N TYR A 111 3.70 -9.63 7.57
CA TYR A 111 3.09 -10.44 8.62
C TYR A 111 1.58 -10.47 8.40
N ASP A 112 1.06 -11.59 7.94
CA ASP A 112 -0.38 -11.86 7.97
C ASP A 112 -0.68 -12.64 9.26
N ASN A 113 -1.11 -11.92 10.29
CA ASN A 113 -1.33 -12.51 11.60
C ASN A 113 -2.60 -13.39 11.65
N ASN A 114 -3.52 -13.25 10.70
CA ASN A 114 -4.71 -14.09 10.63
C ASN A 114 -4.37 -15.49 10.10
N ASN A 115 -3.39 -15.58 9.19
CA ASN A 115 -2.99 -16.83 8.56
C ASN A 115 -1.65 -17.37 9.10
N ASN A 116 -1.03 -16.69 10.08
CA ASN A 116 0.31 -16.98 10.58
C ASN A 116 1.35 -17.14 9.47
N LEU A 117 1.26 -16.24 8.47
CA LEU A 117 2.13 -16.22 7.31
C LEU A 117 3.16 -15.10 7.47
N ARG A 118 4.43 -15.41 7.15
CA ARG A 118 5.51 -14.44 7.08
C ARG A 118 6.15 -14.47 5.71
N ILE A 119 6.45 -13.29 5.15
CA ILE A 119 7.12 -13.19 3.86
C ILE A 119 8.25 -12.16 3.99
N ASN A 120 9.43 -12.53 3.53
CA ASN A 120 10.57 -11.64 3.34
C ASN A 120 10.81 -11.44 1.85
N SER A 121 11.05 -10.21 1.40
CA SER A 121 11.27 -9.85 0.00
C SER A 121 12.05 -8.54 -0.10
N ASP A 122 12.54 -8.20 -1.30
CA ASP A 122 13.21 -6.92 -1.54
C ASP A 122 12.34 -5.93 -2.32
N GLU A 123 11.34 -6.42 -3.06
CA GLU A 123 10.40 -5.58 -3.80
C GLU A 123 9.02 -6.23 -3.84
N ILE A 124 7.99 -5.49 -3.43
CA ILE A 124 6.61 -5.91 -3.57
C ILE A 124 5.71 -4.75 -4.00
N ASN A 125 4.61 -5.10 -4.63
CA ASN A 125 3.48 -4.22 -4.90
C ASN A 125 2.23 -4.76 -4.19
N LEU A 126 1.51 -3.89 -3.47
CA LEU A 126 0.19 -4.16 -2.92
C LEU A 126 -0.83 -3.28 -3.61
N ASN A 127 -1.78 -3.88 -4.30
CA ASN A 127 -2.93 -3.20 -4.87
C ASN A 127 -4.17 -3.44 -3.99
N LEU A 128 -4.73 -2.38 -3.43
CA LEU A 128 -5.86 -2.46 -2.50
C LEU A 128 -7.20 -2.71 -3.19
N GLU A 129 -7.34 -2.39 -4.48
CA GLU A 129 -8.56 -2.64 -5.25
C GLU A 129 -8.69 -4.13 -5.59
N THR A 130 -7.57 -4.74 -6.03
CA THR A 130 -7.54 -6.16 -6.37
C THR A 130 -7.23 -7.05 -5.17
N GLN A 131 -6.90 -6.47 -4.02
CA GLN A 131 -6.52 -7.17 -2.79
C GLN A 131 -5.36 -8.16 -2.99
N LYS A 132 -4.33 -7.76 -3.79
CA LYS A 132 -3.21 -8.63 -4.14
C LYS A 132 -1.87 -8.04 -3.76
N ILE A 133 -0.99 -8.89 -3.24
CA ILE A 133 0.44 -8.63 -3.08
C ILE A 133 1.19 -9.41 -4.14
N ILE A 134 2.05 -8.73 -4.89
CA ILE A 134 2.85 -9.32 -5.95
C ILE A 134 4.33 -9.00 -5.70
N SER A 135 5.19 -10.00 -5.80
CA SER A 135 6.63 -9.85 -5.90
C SER A 135 7.15 -10.48 -7.18
N LYS A 136 8.11 -9.81 -7.81
CA LYS A 136 8.92 -10.32 -8.93
C LYS A 136 10.39 -10.44 -8.54
N SER A 137 10.68 -10.47 -7.26
CA SER A 137 12.01 -10.66 -6.68
C SER A 137 12.06 -11.93 -5.85
N GLU A 138 13.27 -12.46 -5.66
CA GLU A 138 13.47 -13.59 -4.74
C GLU A 138 12.85 -13.29 -3.39
N SER A 139 12.09 -14.26 -2.88
CA SER A 139 11.33 -14.12 -1.65
C SER A 139 11.40 -15.40 -0.83
N GLU A 140 11.29 -15.24 0.48
CA GLU A 140 11.18 -16.33 1.44
C GLU A 140 9.82 -16.26 2.12
N ILE A 141 9.11 -17.38 2.13
CA ILE A 141 7.76 -17.48 2.69
C ILE A 141 7.76 -18.55 3.77
N GLU A 142 7.37 -18.21 4.99
CA GLU A 142 7.16 -19.12 6.11
C GLU A 142 5.67 -19.31 6.35
N ASP A 143 5.19 -20.54 6.27
CA ASP A 143 3.80 -20.90 6.53
C ASP A 143 3.50 -21.09 8.03
N ASN A 144 2.23 -21.35 8.36
CA ASN A 144 1.77 -21.58 9.73
C ASN A 144 2.29 -22.87 10.38
N LEU A 145 2.93 -23.75 9.64
CA LEU A 145 3.57 -24.98 10.11
C LEU A 145 5.08 -24.80 10.31
N GLY A 146 5.62 -23.64 9.94
CA GLY A 146 7.04 -23.33 9.99
C GLY A 146 7.83 -23.84 8.78
N ASN A 147 7.15 -24.28 7.71
CA ASN A 147 7.83 -24.63 6.47
C ASN A 147 8.30 -23.35 5.79
N ILE A 148 9.51 -23.38 5.23
CA ILE A 148 10.11 -22.27 4.50
C ILE A 148 10.20 -22.60 3.02
N TYR A 149 9.71 -21.67 2.21
CA TYR A 149 9.67 -21.74 0.76
C TYR A 149 10.48 -20.59 0.18
N GLN A 150 11.48 -20.90 -0.67
CA GLN A 150 12.17 -19.90 -1.47
C GLN A 150 11.59 -19.89 -2.87
N VAL A 151 11.25 -18.71 -3.35
CA VAL A 151 10.56 -18.52 -4.65
C VAL A 151 11.19 -17.34 -5.40
N SER A 152 11.16 -17.38 -6.73
CA SER A 152 11.59 -16.24 -7.55
C SER A 152 10.53 -15.16 -7.65
N GLU A 153 9.25 -15.54 -7.64
CA GLU A 153 8.10 -14.66 -7.72
C GLU A 153 6.93 -15.24 -6.92
N PHE A 154 6.04 -14.36 -6.42
CA PHE A 154 4.76 -14.81 -5.86
C PHE A 154 3.63 -13.81 -6.12
N GLU A 155 2.40 -14.31 -6.10
CA GLU A 155 1.15 -13.55 -5.99
C GLU A 155 0.38 -14.06 -4.76
N TYR A 156 0.11 -13.19 -3.79
CA TYR A 156 -0.72 -13.48 -2.64
C TYR A 156 -2.04 -12.74 -2.76
N ASP A 157 -3.14 -13.49 -2.90
CA ASP A 157 -4.50 -13.00 -2.89
C ASP A 157 -4.98 -12.87 -1.45
N LEU A 158 -5.23 -11.62 -1.00
CA LEU A 158 -5.61 -11.33 0.38
C LEU A 158 -7.10 -11.65 0.65
N GLU A 159 -7.94 -11.75 -0.36
CA GLU A 159 -9.36 -12.12 -0.23
C GLU A 159 -9.49 -13.63 -0.10
N ASP A 160 -8.96 -14.36 -1.07
CA ASP A 160 -9.04 -15.82 -1.13
C ASP A 160 -8.04 -16.54 -0.22
N LYS A 161 -7.01 -15.82 0.29
CA LYS A 161 -5.90 -16.35 1.10
C LYS A 161 -5.08 -17.42 0.37
N ILE A 162 -4.92 -17.25 -0.94
CA ILE A 162 -4.18 -18.15 -1.82
C ILE A 162 -2.86 -17.51 -2.24
N ILE A 163 -1.76 -18.27 -2.13
CA ILE A 163 -0.46 -17.88 -2.65
C ILE A 163 -0.14 -18.73 -3.88
N LYS A 164 0.19 -18.05 -4.98
CA LYS A 164 0.75 -18.66 -6.20
C LYS A 164 2.25 -18.41 -6.23
N LEU A 165 3.03 -19.44 -6.40
CA LEU A 165 4.49 -19.42 -6.33
C LEU A 165 5.09 -19.79 -7.68
N VAL A 166 6.23 -19.18 -8.02
CA VAL A 166 7.02 -19.48 -9.21
C VAL A 166 8.42 -19.93 -8.78
N GLU A 167 8.96 -20.97 -9.44
CA GLU A 167 10.30 -21.55 -9.18
C GLU A 167 10.54 -21.90 -7.70
N LEU A 168 9.63 -22.69 -7.15
CA LEU A 168 9.61 -23.08 -5.75
C LEU A 168 10.79 -24.01 -5.38
N LYS A 169 11.53 -23.64 -4.30
CA LYS A 169 12.41 -24.52 -3.55
C LYS A 169 11.89 -24.65 -2.13
N VAL A 170 11.60 -25.86 -1.67
CA VAL A 170 11.20 -26.14 -0.30
C VAL A 170 12.44 -26.40 0.55
N LEU A 171 12.65 -25.64 1.61
CA LEU A 171 13.68 -25.88 2.59
C LEU A 171 13.06 -26.67 3.76
N ASP A 172 13.35 -27.97 3.83
CA ASP A 172 12.93 -28.80 4.96
C ASP A 172 13.81 -28.47 6.18
N ILE A 173 13.26 -27.70 7.13
CA ILE A 173 13.96 -27.35 8.39
C ILE A 173 14.02 -28.56 9.34
N ASN A 174 13.20 -29.59 9.13
CA ASN A 174 13.13 -30.79 9.97
C ASN A 174 14.03 -31.93 9.48
N ALA A 175 14.85 -31.73 8.45
CA ALA A 175 15.89 -32.69 8.08
C ALA A 175 16.95 -32.75 9.16
N ASN A 176 16.62 -33.40 10.30
CA ASN A 176 17.61 -33.85 11.26
C ASN A 176 18.61 -34.73 10.51
N THR A 177 19.81 -34.21 10.30
CA THR A 177 20.96 -35.01 9.91
C THR A 177 21.19 -36.08 10.98
N PHE A 178 20.84 -37.31 10.66
CA PHE A 178 21.31 -38.49 11.38
C PHE A 178 22.76 -38.76 11.04
#